data_340c955af38c4fe96509d3f0a4623094
#
_entry.id   340c955af38c4fe96509d3f0a4623094
#
_cell.length_a   1.000
_cell.length_b   1.000
_cell.length_c   1.000
_cell.angle_alpha   90.00
_cell.angle_beta   90.00
_cell.angle_gamma   90.00
#
_symmetry.space_group_name_H-M   'P 1'
#
loop_
_entity.id
_entity.type
_entity.pdbx_description
1 polymer ?
#
loop_
_entity_poly.entity_id
_entity_poly.type
_entity_poly.pdbx_seq_one_letter_code
_entity_poly.pdbx_strand_id
1 'polypeptide(L)'
;MSAAPIPPPFKDQDYKAVLLPLLISNNVLSFGSYVLKSGRESPYFFTSSLLHTAPLLRATSAAYASVLSAPPFVTTAADGTTTPNFDIIFGPAYKGIPICAAVVNELAFRDSLTGTWDNVSYSFNRKEAKDHGEGGNIVGAPLKGKRVVIVDDVITAGTALREAVGIIEKEGGIVSGVVVLLDREERVSESETKSAVGVAQRDLGEKVPVSAVIGLHDLIEKLGSEIGESEVQRLKDYRARYGAE
;
A
#
# COMPACT_ATOMS: atom_id res chain seq x y z
N MET A 1 -9.52 -25.05 11.53
CA MET A 1 -8.27 -25.41 10.82
C MET A 1 -7.17 -24.49 11.33
N SER A 2 -6.07 -25.02 11.86
CA SER A 2 -4.94 -24.23 12.32
C SER A 2 -4.27 -23.62 11.09
N ALA A 3 -4.23 -22.29 10.99
CA ALA A 3 -3.47 -21.63 9.94
C ALA A 3 -1.99 -22.08 10.04
N ALA A 4 -1.41 -22.46 8.92
CA ALA A 4 0.01 -22.77 8.87
C ALA A 4 0.83 -21.58 9.38
N PRO A 5 1.92 -21.81 10.15
CA PRO A 5 2.76 -20.72 10.63
C PRO A 5 3.32 -19.96 9.43
N ILE A 6 3.14 -18.63 9.42
CA ILE A 6 3.72 -17.76 8.40
C ILE A 6 5.26 -17.88 8.54
N PRO A 7 5.97 -18.25 7.47
CA PRO A 7 7.42 -18.37 7.52
C PRO A 7 8.11 -17.05 7.87
N PRO A 8 9.35 -17.08 8.39
CA PRO A 8 10.13 -15.88 8.69
C PRO A 8 10.38 -15.02 7.44
N PRO A 9 10.91 -13.79 7.59
CA PRO A 9 10.74 -12.68 6.65
C PRO A 9 10.97 -13.04 5.18
N PHE A 10 10.07 -12.57 4.32
CA PHE A 10 9.99 -12.82 2.88
C PHE A 10 11.16 -12.29 2.04
N LYS A 11 12.38 -12.25 2.58
CA LYS A 11 13.53 -11.62 1.91
C LYS A 11 13.81 -12.19 0.51
N ASP A 12 13.37 -13.45 0.26
CA ASP A 12 13.58 -14.16 -1.01
C ASP A 12 12.30 -14.88 -1.52
N GLN A 13 11.12 -14.61 -0.94
CA GLN A 13 9.87 -15.23 -1.36
C GLN A 13 8.99 -14.24 -2.12
N ASP A 14 8.27 -14.73 -3.11
CA ASP A 14 7.17 -13.98 -3.74
C ASP A 14 6.09 -13.67 -2.68
N TYR A 15 6.17 -12.47 -2.08
CA TYR A 15 5.22 -12.05 -1.06
C TYR A 15 3.76 -12.11 -1.53
N LYS A 16 3.52 -12.01 -2.84
CA LYS A 16 2.18 -12.10 -3.43
C LYS A 16 1.63 -13.52 -3.30
N ALA A 17 2.48 -14.54 -3.46
CA ALA A 17 2.09 -15.94 -3.29
C ALA A 17 1.65 -16.28 -1.85
N VAL A 18 2.12 -15.53 -0.86
CA VAL A 18 1.69 -15.70 0.55
C VAL A 18 0.51 -14.80 0.89
N LEU A 19 0.54 -13.54 0.44
CA LEU A 19 -0.47 -12.54 0.78
C LEU A 19 -1.83 -12.87 0.16
N LEU A 20 -1.88 -13.19 -1.13
CA LEU A 20 -3.13 -13.37 -1.86
C LEU A 20 -4.04 -14.48 -1.28
N PRO A 21 -3.55 -15.71 -0.98
CA PRO A 21 -4.37 -16.73 -0.32
C PRO A 21 -4.88 -16.31 1.06
N LEU A 22 -4.08 -15.54 1.82
CA LEU A 22 -4.52 -15.02 3.12
C LEU A 22 -5.62 -13.98 3.00
N LEU A 23 -5.56 -13.11 1.99
CA LEU A 23 -6.62 -12.12 1.73
C LEU A 23 -7.94 -12.80 1.38
N ILE A 24 -7.90 -13.89 0.59
CA ILE A 24 -9.09 -14.67 0.21
C ILE A 24 -9.65 -15.43 1.41
N SER A 25 -8.82 -16.21 2.11
CA SER A 25 -9.27 -17.05 3.22
C SER A 25 -9.85 -16.27 4.40
N ASN A 26 -9.57 -14.96 4.47
CA ASN A 26 -10.09 -14.05 5.49
C ASN A 26 -11.13 -13.04 4.93
N ASN A 27 -11.65 -13.27 3.73
CA ASN A 27 -12.64 -12.42 3.05
C ASN A 27 -12.24 -10.94 2.89
N VAL A 28 -10.96 -10.62 2.99
CA VAL A 28 -10.42 -9.28 2.63
C VAL A 28 -10.56 -9.07 1.14
N LEU A 29 -10.31 -10.12 0.37
CA LEU A 29 -10.59 -10.22 -1.07
C LEU A 29 -11.65 -11.29 -1.29
N SER A 30 -12.78 -10.93 -1.87
CA SER A 30 -13.90 -11.83 -2.16
C SER A 30 -14.35 -11.70 -3.61
N PHE A 31 -14.85 -12.79 -4.18
CA PHE A 31 -15.29 -12.90 -5.57
C PHE A 31 -16.79 -13.09 -5.64
N GLY A 32 -17.45 -12.46 -6.59
CA GLY A 32 -18.91 -12.44 -6.71
C GLY A 32 -19.38 -11.35 -7.68
N SER A 33 -20.51 -10.72 -7.39
CA SER A 33 -21.03 -9.57 -8.14
C SER A 33 -21.29 -8.43 -7.17
N TYR A 34 -20.57 -7.34 -7.33
CA TYR A 34 -20.56 -6.19 -6.40
C TYR A 34 -20.78 -4.88 -7.15
N VAL A 35 -21.81 -4.14 -6.80
CA VAL A 35 -22.03 -2.80 -7.34
C VAL A 35 -21.14 -1.80 -6.61
N LEU A 36 -20.19 -1.22 -7.31
CA LEU A 36 -19.28 -0.20 -6.76
C LEU A 36 -19.95 1.16 -6.67
N LYS A 37 -19.33 2.10 -5.93
CA LYS A 37 -19.78 3.49 -5.85
C LYS A 37 -19.85 4.21 -7.21
N SER A 38 -19.07 3.75 -8.18
CA SER A 38 -19.09 4.22 -9.57
C SER A 38 -20.30 3.70 -10.38
N GLY A 39 -21.12 2.81 -9.82
CA GLY A 39 -22.19 2.09 -10.51
C GLY A 39 -21.72 0.88 -11.33
N ARG A 40 -20.41 0.63 -11.42
CA ARG A 40 -19.86 -0.54 -12.11
C ARG A 40 -20.13 -1.81 -11.32
N GLU A 41 -20.46 -2.88 -12.00
CA GLU A 41 -20.55 -4.21 -11.43
C GLU A 41 -19.17 -4.88 -11.49
N SER A 42 -18.58 -5.10 -10.31
CA SER A 42 -17.24 -5.69 -10.16
C SER A 42 -17.33 -7.17 -9.82
N PRO A 43 -16.49 -8.04 -10.42
CA PRO A 43 -16.43 -9.47 -10.08
C PRO A 43 -15.71 -9.74 -8.76
N TYR A 44 -15.12 -8.74 -8.13
CA TYR A 44 -14.44 -8.86 -6.84
C TYR A 44 -14.67 -7.65 -5.96
N PHE A 45 -14.50 -7.86 -4.66
CA PHE A 45 -14.56 -6.80 -3.66
C PHE A 45 -13.37 -6.90 -2.72
N PHE A 46 -12.82 -5.75 -2.34
CA PHE A 46 -11.70 -5.63 -1.42
C PHE A 46 -12.13 -4.84 -0.18
N THR A 47 -11.97 -5.46 1.00
CA THR A 47 -12.39 -4.91 2.29
C THR A 47 -11.20 -4.78 3.23
N SER A 48 -10.45 -3.70 3.15
CA SER A 48 -9.26 -3.45 3.98
C SER A 48 -9.54 -3.37 5.48
N SER A 49 -10.77 -3.07 5.90
CA SER A 49 -11.16 -3.06 7.31
C SER A 49 -11.05 -4.44 7.99
N LEU A 50 -10.95 -5.52 7.22
CA LEU A 50 -10.71 -6.87 7.74
C LEU A 50 -9.23 -7.19 7.97
N LEU A 51 -8.31 -6.28 7.65
CA LEU A 51 -6.87 -6.42 7.92
C LEU A 51 -6.54 -6.16 9.40
N HIS A 52 -7.25 -6.78 10.32
CA HIS A 52 -7.16 -6.51 11.77
C HIS A 52 -6.63 -7.68 12.60
N THR A 53 -6.36 -8.84 12.00
CA THR A 53 -5.77 -9.99 12.70
C THR A 53 -4.26 -9.97 12.62
N ALA A 54 -3.56 -10.53 13.62
CA ALA A 54 -2.11 -10.57 13.66
C ALA A 54 -1.49 -11.23 12.41
N PRO A 55 -1.98 -12.38 11.88
CA PRO A 55 -1.45 -12.96 10.66
C PRO A 55 -1.63 -12.07 9.43
N LEU A 56 -2.78 -11.43 9.27
CA LEU A 56 -3.05 -10.52 8.14
C LEU A 56 -2.19 -9.27 8.23
N LEU A 57 -2.11 -8.65 9.40
CA LEU A 57 -1.29 -7.45 9.60
C LEU A 57 0.19 -7.76 9.32
N ARG A 58 0.70 -8.89 9.80
CA ARG A 58 2.06 -9.33 9.52
C ARG A 58 2.32 -9.58 8.03
N ALA A 59 1.45 -10.31 7.36
CA ALA A 59 1.61 -10.60 5.93
C ALA A 59 1.54 -9.31 5.08
N THR A 60 0.60 -8.42 5.43
CA THR A 60 0.44 -7.13 4.76
C THR A 60 1.67 -6.24 4.98
N SER A 61 2.13 -6.06 6.23
CA SER A 61 3.32 -5.24 6.51
C SER A 61 4.58 -5.80 5.84
N ALA A 62 4.72 -7.12 5.79
CA ALA A 62 5.81 -7.78 5.09
C ALA A 62 5.77 -7.52 3.57
N ALA A 63 4.60 -7.48 2.97
CA ALA A 63 4.44 -7.17 1.56
C ALA A 63 4.80 -5.70 1.25
N TYR A 64 4.33 -4.73 2.06
CA TYR A 64 4.77 -3.33 1.95
C TYR A 64 6.28 -3.19 2.12
N ALA A 65 6.84 -3.84 3.14
CA ALA A 65 8.29 -3.81 3.37
C ALA A 65 9.07 -4.38 2.18
N SER A 66 8.54 -5.39 1.47
CA SER A 66 9.16 -5.90 0.24
C SER A 66 9.20 -4.86 -0.87
N VAL A 67 8.10 -4.12 -1.08
CA VAL A 67 8.05 -3.02 -2.05
C VAL A 67 9.00 -1.90 -1.65
N LEU A 68 8.99 -1.49 -0.39
CA LEU A 68 9.81 -0.38 0.12
C LEU A 68 11.32 -0.73 0.21
N SER A 69 11.67 -2.02 0.20
CA SER A 69 13.06 -2.49 0.18
C SER A 69 13.63 -2.66 -1.23
N ALA A 70 12.90 -2.28 -2.26
CA ALA A 70 13.30 -2.37 -3.66
C ALA A 70 13.34 -0.98 -4.31
N PRO A 71 14.09 -0.79 -5.42
CA PRO A 71 13.98 0.42 -6.22
C PRO A 71 12.52 0.64 -6.69
N PRO A 72 12.04 1.90 -6.72
CA PRO A 72 12.81 3.15 -6.55
C PRO A 72 12.90 3.64 -5.09
N PHE A 73 12.39 2.91 -4.10
CA PHE A 73 12.36 3.35 -2.69
C PHE A 73 13.70 3.20 -1.98
N VAL A 74 14.62 2.47 -2.56
CA VAL A 74 16.01 2.35 -2.06
C VAL A 74 17.00 2.58 -3.19
N THR A 75 18.19 2.99 -2.79
CA THR A 75 19.37 3.04 -3.66
C THR A 75 20.41 2.05 -3.14
N THR A 76 20.92 1.18 -4.03
CA THR A 76 22.00 0.24 -3.69
C THR A 76 23.29 0.72 -4.33
N ALA A 77 24.31 0.98 -3.52
CA ALA A 77 25.64 1.37 -3.96
C ALA A 77 26.41 0.17 -4.57
N ALA A 78 27.53 0.45 -5.23
CA ALA A 78 28.37 -0.57 -5.88
C ALA A 78 28.95 -1.60 -4.89
N ASP A 79 29.11 -1.22 -3.62
CA ASP A 79 29.56 -2.11 -2.53
C ASP A 79 28.43 -2.97 -1.92
N GLY A 80 27.21 -2.86 -2.46
CA GLY A 80 26.03 -3.57 -1.96
C GLY A 80 25.29 -2.87 -0.82
N THR A 81 25.78 -1.73 -0.33
CA THR A 81 25.10 -0.96 0.71
C THR A 81 23.77 -0.41 0.20
N THR A 82 22.70 -0.69 0.92
CA THR A 82 21.34 -0.21 0.59
C THR A 82 20.98 0.96 1.50
N THR A 83 20.47 2.04 0.90
CA THR A 83 20.03 3.25 1.62
C THR A 83 18.60 3.58 1.24
N PRO A 84 17.69 3.81 2.22
CA PRO A 84 16.33 4.26 1.98
C PRO A 84 16.29 5.64 1.31
N ASN A 85 15.41 5.80 0.32
CA ASN A 85 15.14 7.09 -0.32
C ASN A 85 14.06 7.89 0.44
N PHE A 86 13.76 7.49 1.67
CA PHE A 86 12.79 8.12 2.56
C PHE A 86 13.27 8.03 4.03
N ASP A 87 12.74 8.91 4.86
CA ASP A 87 13.06 9.01 6.29
C ASP A 87 11.85 8.64 7.15
N ILE A 88 10.63 8.85 6.64
CA ILE A 88 9.38 8.63 7.37
C ILE A 88 8.38 7.88 6.49
N ILE A 89 7.68 6.92 7.10
CA ILE A 89 6.50 6.28 6.55
C ILE A 89 5.27 6.95 7.18
N PHE A 90 4.46 7.60 6.35
CA PHE A 90 3.27 8.33 6.77
C PHE A 90 2.00 7.53 6.46
N GLY A 91 1.18 7.30 7.48
CA GLY A 91 -0.11 6.62 7.34
C GLY A 91 -1.27 7.59 7.54
N PRO A 92 -2.00 7.99 6.48
CA PRO A 92 -3.19 8.85 6.64
C PRO A 92 -4.24 8.23 7.55
N ALA A 93 -4.83 9.05 8.45
CA ALA A 93 -5.89 8.57 9.33
C ALA A 93 -7.17 8.21 8.50
N TYR A 94 -7.78 7.04 8.75
CA TYR A 94 -7.46 6.15 9.89
C TYR A 94 -6.74 4.87 9.47
N LYS A 95 -6.96 4.36 8.26
CA LYS A 95 -6.49 3.04 7.80
C LYS A 95 -4.98 2.96 7.60
N GLY A 96 -4.36 4.06 7.21
CA GLY A 96 -2.90 4.16 7.09
C GLY A 96 -2.16 4.03 8.43
N ILE A 97 -2.81 4.36 9.57
CA ILE A 97 -2.17 4.34 10.88
C ILE A 97 -1.61 2.95 11.26
N PRO A 98 -2.43 1.88 11.29
CA PRO A 98 -1.89 0.56 11.61
C PRO A 98 -0.89 0.06 10.56
N ILE A 99 -1.05 0.45 9.29
CA ILE A 99 -0.15 0.06 8.21
C ILE A 99 1.25 0.67 8.44
N CYS A 100 1.36 1.99 8.61
CA CYS A 100 2.66 2.65 8.74
C CYS A 100 3.45 2.14 9.95
N ALA A 101 2.81 1.96 11.10
CA ALA A 101 3.46 1.44 12.30
C ALA A 101 3.94 -0.01 12.13
N ALA A 102 3.10 -0.87 11.53
CA ALA A 102 3.46 -2.26 11.29
C ALA A 102 4.58 -2.40 10.25
N VAL A 103 4.59 -1.54 9.22
CA VAL A 103 5.62 -1.56 8.16
C VAL A 103 6.97 -1.13 8.70
N VAL A 104 7.04 -0.08 9.53
CA VAL A 104 8.30 0.33 10.18
C VAL A 104 8.86 -0.77 11.06
N ASN A 105 8.01 -1.41 11.86
CA ASN A 105 8.42 -2.55 12.69
C ASN A 105 8.92 -3.73 11.84
N GLU A 106 8.25 -4.03 10.73
CA GLU A 106 8.67 -5.11 9.82
C GLU A 106 10.01 -4.81 9.13
N LEU A 107 10.25 -3.57 8.68
CA LEU A 107 11.52 -3.16 8.10
C LEU A 107 12.67 -3.33 9.11
N ALA A 108 12.52 -2.85 10.34
CA ALA A 108 13.51 -3.00 11.39
C ALA A 108 13.79 -4.48 11.71
N PHE A 109 12.75 -5.33 11.70
CA PHE A 109 12.91 -6.76 11.94
C PHE A 109 13.65 -7.50 10.82
N ARG A 110 13.42 -7.10 9.55
CA ARG A 110 14.07 -7.74 8.39
C ARG A 110 15.57 -7.57 8.35
N ASP A 111 16.07 -6.47 8.86
CA ASP A 111 17.48 -6.09 8.72
C ASP A 111 18.08 -5.60 10.03
N SER A 112 17.82 -6.35 11.09
CA SER A 112 18.35 -6.07 12.43
C SER A 112 19.88 -6.16 12.53
N LEU A 113 20.55 -6.76 11.51
CA LEU A 113 22.01 -6.95 11.51
C LEU A 113 22.76 -5.79 10.86
N THR A 114 22.21 -5.14 9.81
CA THR A 114 22.91 -4.08 9.07
C THR A 114 22.48 -2.69 9.49
N GLY A 115 21.34 -2.56 10.18
CA GLY A 115 20.81 -1.28 10.65
C GLY A 115 20.32 -0.34 9.53
N THR A 116 20.07 -0.87 8.32
CA THR A 116 19.61 -0.09 7.16
C THR A 116 18.38 0.77 7.48
N TRP A 117 17.48 0.27 8.33
CA TRP A 117 16.21 0.91 8.64
C TRP A 117 16.17 1.64 9.99
N ASP A 118 17.27 1.70 10.74
CA ASP A 118 17.31 2.25 12.11
C ASP A 118 16.90 3.73 12.19
N ASN A 119 17.06 4.46 11.09
CA ASN A 119 16.69 5.88 11.00
C ASN A 119 15.31 6.11 10.36
N VAL A 120 14.58 5.06 9.98
CA VAL A 120 13.23 5.16 9.44
C VAL A 120 12.22 5.22 10.57
N SER A 121 11.37 6.23 10.53
CA SER A 121 10.33 6.46 11.54
C SER A 121 8.95 6.40 10.91
N TYR A 122 7.89 6.44 11.74
CA TYR A 122 6.53 6.63 11.24
C TYR A 122 5.88 7.90 11.77
N SER A 123 4.88 8.36 11.04
CA SER A 123 3.97 9.42 11.46
C SER A 123 2.58 9.22 10.88
N PHE A 124 1.60 9.84 11.48
CA PHE A 124 0.23 9.90 10.97
C PHE A 124 -0.43 11.23 11.39
N ASN A 125 -1.51 11.62 10.69
CA ASN A 125 -2.28 12.78 11.05
C ASN A 125 -3.44 12.42 12.00
N ARG A 126 -3.81 13.37 12.85
CA ARG A 126 -5.12 13.37 13.52
C ARG A 126 -6.17 13.96 12.57
N LYS A 127 -7.41 13.48 12.64
CA LYS A 127 -8.55 14.12 11.93
C LYS A 127 -8.99 15.41 12.61
N GLU A 128 -8.79 15.50 13.93
CA GLU A 128 -9.12 16.67 14.73
C GLU A 128 -7.85 17.17 15.42
N ALA A 129 -7.56 18.47 15.25
CA ALA A 129 -6.45 19.12 15.93
C ALA A 129 -6.68 19.14 17.45
N LYS A 130 -5.63 18.90 18.24
CA LYS A 130 -5.67 19.13 19.68
C LYS A 130 -5.14 20.52 20.01
N ASP A 131 -5.93 21.27 20.79
CA ASP A 131 -5.56 22.61 21.26
C ASP A 131 -4.64 22.56 22.49
N HIS A 132 -4.47 21.40 23.14
CA HIS A 132 -3.72 21.23 24.38
C HIS A 132 -2.75 20.05 24.34
N GLY A 133 -1.65 20.15 25.08
CA GLY A 133 -0.59 19.13 25.18
C GLY A 133 0.44 19.25 24.06
N GLU A 134 0.83 18.12 23.46
CA GLU A 134 1.77 18.08 22.33
C GLU A 134 1.20 18.69 21.04
N GLY A 135 0.20 19.54 21.07
CA GLY A 135 -0.40 20.30 19.97
C GLY A 135 -0.15 19.82 18.53
N GLY A 136 -0.97 20.25 17.57
CA GLY A 136 -0.77 19.94 16.15
C GLY A 136 -1.50 18.70 15.63
N ASN A 137 -1.39 18.51 14.32
CA ASN A 137 -2.09 17.44 13.59
C ASN A 137 -1.27 16.17 13.41
N ILE A 138 0.04 16.19 13.70
CA ILE A 138 0.96 15.06 13.48
C ILE A 138 1.23 14.32 14.79
N VAL A 139 1.24 13.00 14.70
CA VAL A 139 1.69 12.08 15.75
C VAL A 139 2.82 11.23 15.19
N GLY A 140 3.87 11.02 15.97
CA GLY A 140 5.09 10.34 15.54
C GLY A 140 6.22 11.31 15.24
N ALA A 141 7.09 10.96 14.29
CA ALA A 141 8.25 11.76 13.93
C ALA A 141 7.87 13.10 13.27
N PRO A 142 8.58 14.22 13.57
CA PRO A 142 8.34 15.49 12.91
C PRO A 142 8.70 15.43 11.42
N LEU A 143 7.86 16.02 10.57
CA LEU A 143 8.00 15.93 9.10
C LEU A 143 8.96 16.94 8.49
N LYS A 144 9.28 18.03 9.19
CA LYS A 144 10.06 19.16 8.66
C LYS A 144 11.42 18.72 8.10
N GLY A 145 11.63 18.97 6.80
CA GLY A 145 12.86 18.63 6.08
C GLY A 145 13.06 17.13 5.83
N LYS A 146 12.05 16.29 6.10
CA LYS A 146 12.11 14.83 5.93
C LYS A 146 11.51 14.38 4.60
N ARG A 147 12.09 13.33 4.02
CA ARG A 147 11.51 12.61 2.87
C ARG A 147 10.48 11.63 3.38
N VAL A 148 9.26 11.73 2.89
CA VAL A 148 8.10 11.04 3.43
C VAL A 148 7.47 10.14 2.37
N VAL A 149 7.37 8.84 2.65
CA VAL A 149 6.57 7.89 1.85
C VAL A 149 5.20 7.74 2.49
N ILE A 150 4.15 7.91 1.70
CA ILE A 150 2.76 7.69 2.13
C ILE A 150 2.41 6.21 1.91
N VAL A 151 1.79 5.58 2.93
CA VAL A 151 1.22 4.22 2.81
C VAL A 151 -0.26 4.26 3.13
N ASP A 152 -1.10 3.70 2.25
CA ASP A 152 -2.55 3.61 2.45
C ASP A 152 -3.09 2.31 1.83
N ASP A 153 -4.35 1.96 2.11
CA ASP A 153 -4.94 0.70 1.62
C ASP A 153 -5.23 0.74 0.10
N VAL A 154 -5.95 1.75 -0.37
CA VAL A 154 -6.32 1.93 -1.79
C VAL A 154 -6.42 3.41 -2.14
N ILE A 155 -6.12 3.76 -3.38
CA ILE A 155 -6.50 5.05 -3.95
C ILE A 155 -7.80 4.86 -4.74
N THR A 156 -8.79 5.69 -4.47
CA THR A 156 -10.05 5.73 -5.24
C THR A 156 -10.12 7.06 -6.02
N ALA A 157 -10.78 8.08 -5.48
CA ALA A 157 -10.82 9.42 -6.09
C ALA A 157 -9.58 10.29 -5.78
N GLY A 158 -8.59 9.75 -5.04
CA GLY A 158 -7.36 10.44 -4.68
C GLY A 158 -7.52 11.56 -3.64
N THR A 159 -8.71 11.76 -3.07
CA THR A 159 -8.94 12.85 -2.08
C THR A 159 -8.08 12.68 -0.84
N ALA A 160 -8.05 11.47 -0.24
CA ALA A 160 -7.24 11.19 0.94
C ALA A 160 -5.73 11.37 0.67
N LEU A 161 -5.28 10.97 -0.52
CA LEU A 161 -3.89 11.17 -0.93
C LEU A 161 -3.55 12.65 -1.05
N ARG A 162 -4.38 13.45 -1.74
CA ARG A 162 -4.15 14.90 -1.86
C ARG A 162 -4.17 15.61 -0.50
N GLU A 163 -5.07 15.20 0.40
CA GLU A 163 -5.12 15.70 1.78
C GLU A 163 -3.81 15.34 2.52
N ALA A 164 -3.33 14.11 2.42
CA ALA A 164 -2.08 13.68 3.03
C ALA A 164 -0.86 14.46 2.50
N VAL A 165 -0.78 14.65 1.18
CA VAL A 165 0.27 15.47 0.54
C VAL A 165 0.26 16.90 1.10
N GLY A 166 -0.91 17.55 1.12
CA GLY A 166 -1.05 18.91 1.65
C GLY A 166 -0.68 19.01 3.14
N ILE A 167 -0.99 17.99 3.94
CA ILE A 167 -0.58 17.94 5.35
C ILE A 167 0.94 17.84 5.45
N ILE A 168 1.58 16.93 4.71
CA ILE A 168 3.02 16.71 4.73
C ILE A 168 3.77 17.99 4.32
N GLU A 169 3.35 18.61 3.23
CA GLU A 169 3.96 19.86 2.72
C GLU A 169 3.78 21.02 3.69
N LYS A 170 2.60 21.17 4.29
CA LYS A 170 2.32 22.19 5.31
C LYS A 170 3.24 22.05 6.52
N GLU A 171 3.55 20.83 6.91
CA GLU A 171 4.48 20.53 8.02
C GLU A 171 5.96 20.58 7.58
N GLY A 172 6.24 21.01 6.34
CA GLY A 172 7.59 21.15 5.80
C GLY A 172 8.27 19.83 5.41
N GLY A 173 7.52 18.75 5.26
CA GLY A 173 8.00 17.49 4.72
C GLY A 173 8.04 17.48 3.19
N ILE A 174 8.73 16.51 2.61
CA ILE A 174 8.87 16.30 1.17
C ILE A 174 8.31 14.93 0.83
N VAL A 175 7.24 14.87 0.05
CA VAL A 175 6.70 13.58 -0.40
C VAL A 175 7.71 12.93 -1.35
N SER A 176 8.18 11.74 -1.01
CA SER A 176 9.19 10.98 -1.76
C SER A 176 8.66 9.68 -2.36
N GLY A 177 7.40 9.34 -2.11
CA GLY A 177 6.74 8.20 -2.71
C GLY A 177 5.39 7.87 -2.09
N VAL A 178 4.66 6.99 -2.75
CA VAL A 178 3.36 6.48 -2.29
C VAL A 178 3.32 4.97 -2.53
N VAL A 179 2.87 4.20 -1.55
CA VAL A 179 2.61 2.77 -1.72
C VAL A 179 1.21 2.45 -1.20
N VAL A 180 0.39 1.83 -2.03
CA VAL A 180 -0.95 1.34 -1.63
C VAL A 180 -1.01 -0.18 -1.69
N LEU A 181 -1.95 -0.78 -0.96
CA LEU A 181 -2.06 -2.24 -0.95
C LEU A 181 -2.59 -2.77 -2.28
N LEU A 182 -3.63 -2.14 -2.84
CA LEU A 182 -4.25 -2.60 -4.08
C LEU A 182 -4.41 -1.46 -5.09
N ASP A 183 -3.88 -1.67 -6.31
CA ASP A 183 -4.34 -0.95 -7.49
C ASP A 183 -5.40 -1.81 -8.21
N ARG A 184 -6.60 -1.26 -8.35
CA ARG A 184 -7.66 -1.93 -9.10
C ARG A 184 -7.41 -1.94 -10.60
N GLU A 185 -6.43 -1.15 -11.07
CA GLU A 185 -6.09 -0.99 -12.50
C GLU A 185 -7.30 -0.64 -13.39
N GLU A 186 -8.27 0.04 -12.81
CA GLU A 186 -9.48 0.49 -13.49
C GLU A 186 -9.36 1.97 -13.86
N ARG A 187 -9.82 2.36 -15.03
CA ARG A 187 -9.96 3.78 -15.38
C ARG A 187 -10.83 4.48 -14.36
N VAL A 188 -10.38 5.63 -13.86
CA VAL A 188 -11.11 6.42 -12.85
C VAL A 188 -12.48 6.86 -13.37
N SER A 189 -12.57 7.20 -14.66
CA SER A 189 -13.80 7.57 -15.35
C SER A 189 -13.76 7.20 -16.83
N GLU A 190 -14.81 7.45 -17.58
CA GLU A 190 -14.82 7.22 -19.04
C GLU A 190 -13.88 8.17 -19.80
N SER A 191 -13.64 9.36 -19.26
CA SER A 191 -12.75 10.36 -19.84
C SER A 191 -11.29 10.28 -19.37
N GLU A 192 -11.00 9.45 -18.38
CA GLU A 192 -9.64 9.26 -17.84
C GLU A 192 -9.17 7.84 -18.10
N THR A 193 -8.10 7.70 -18.91
CA THR A 193 -7.58 6.38 -19.31
C THR A 193 -6.72 5.72 -18.23
N LYS A 194 -6.26 6.48 -17.22
CA LYS A 194 -5.40 6.00 -16.15
C LYS A 194 -6.18 5.44 -14.97
N SER A 195 -5.55 4.51 -14.24
CA SER A 195 -6.02 4.08 -12.93
C SER A 195 -5.85 5.19 -11.88
N ALA A 196 -6.42 5.00 -10.70
CA ALA A 196 -6.24 5.94 -9.61
C ALA A 196 -4.77 6.09 -9.18
N VAL A 197 -3.99 5.00 -9.26
CA VAL A 197 -2.54 5.01 -9.07
C VAL A 197 -1.85 5.76 -10.20
N GLY A 198 -2.24 5.54 -11.45
CA GLY A 198 -1.70 6.25 -12.60
C GLY A 198 -2.00 7.75 -12.60
N VAL A 199 -3.19 8.15 -12.15
CA VAL A 199 -3.55 9.57 -11.93
C VAL A 199 -2.69 10.17 -10.81
N ALA A 200 -2.54 9.46 -9.69
CA ALA A 200 -1.70 9.91 -8.59
C ALA A 200 -0.22 10.07 -9.03
N GLN A 201 0.30 9.14 -9.83
CA GLN A 201 1.66 9.24 -10.39
C GLN A 201 1.81 10.48 -11.29
N ARG A 202 0.83 10.75 -12.15
CA ARG A 202 0.84 11.96 -13.00
C ARG A 202 0.80 13.24 -12.17
N ASP A 203 -0.08 13.28 -11.16
CA ASP A 203 -0.31 14.48 -10.35
C ASP A 203 0.89 14.81 -9.44
N LEU A 204 1.59 13.77 -8.94
CA LEU A 204 2.81 13.92 -8.11
C LEU A 204 4.09 14.09 -8.94
N GLY A 205 4.05 13.78 -10.24
CA GLY A 205 5.18 13.85 -11.15
C GLY A 205 6.11 12.63 -11.08
N GLU A 206 7.02 12.53 -12.05
CA GLU A 206 7.88 11.34 -12.27
C GLU A 206 8.86 11.06 -11.12
N LYS A 207 9.23 12.09 -10.36
CA LYS A 207 10.20 11.96 -9.26
C LYS A 207 9.62 11.34 -7.99
N VAL A 208 8.30 11.28 -7.88
CA VAL A 208 7.60 10.71 -6.72
C VAL A 208 6.96 9.40 -7.16
N PRO A 209 7.60 8.25 -6.94
CA PRO A 209 7.05 6.98 -7.37
C PRO A 209 5.74 6.65 -6.64
N VAL A 210 4.75 6.17 -7.39
CA VAL A 210 3.49 5.65 -6.86
C VAL A 210 3.40 4.18 -7.24
N SER A 211 3.35 3.30 -6.25
CA SER A 211 3.36 1.85 -6.42
C SER A 211 2.21 1.19 -5.69
N ALA A 212 1.84 0.00 -6.12
CA ALA A 212 0.92 -0.88 -5.41
C ALA A 212 1.61 -2.18 -5.02
N VAL A 213 1.21 -2.74 -3.87
CA VAL A 213 1.67 -4.06 -3.41
C VAL A 213 1.12 -5.16 -4.32
N ILE A 214 -0.18 -5.08 -4.65
CA ILE A 214 -0.86 -5.98 -5.59
C ILE A 214 -1.68 -5.16 -6.59
N GLY A 215 -1.84 -5.69 -7.81
CA GLY A 215 -2.71 -5.15 -8.84
C GLY A 215 -3.76 -6.16 -9.30
N LEU A 216 -4.76 -5.72 -10.07
CA LEU A 216 -5.75 -6.61 -10.68
C LEU A 216 -5.08 -7.69 -11.56
N HIS A 217 -3.98 -7.36 -12.24
CA HIS A 217 -3.21 -8.34 -13.03
C HIS A 217 -2.71 -9.50 -12.16
N ASP A 218 -2.27 -9.24 -10.93
CA ASP A 218 -1.82 -10.29 -9.99
C ASP A 218 -2.95 -11.26 -9.64
N LEU A 219 -4.19 -10.73 -9.47
CA LEU A 219 -5.36 -11.56 -9.19
C LEU A 219 -5.65 -12.51 -10.36
N ILE A 220 -5.52 -11.99 -11.59
CA ILE A 220 -5.73 -12.78 -12.81
C ILE A 220 -4.65 -13.85 -13.00
N GLU A 221 -3.38 -13.50 -12.73
CA GLU A 221 -2.24 -14.37 -13.01
C GLU A 221 -1.99 -15.41 -11.92
N LYS A 222 -2.21 -15.03 -10.65
CA LYS A 222 -1.75 -15.83 -9.50
C LYS A 222 -2.86 -16.61 -8.79
N LEU A 223 -4.13 -16.33 -9.04
CA LEU A 223 -5.24 -16.91 -8.27
C LEU A 223 -6.01 -18.00 -8.98
N GLY A 224 -5.59 -18.44 -10.15
CA GLY A 224 -6.34 -19.43 -10.95
C GLY A 224 -6.65 -20.73 -10.20
N SER A 225 -5.74 -21.21 -9.36
CA SER A 225 -5.93 -22.41 -8.54
C SER A 225 -6.87 -22.22 -7.36
N GLU A 226 -6.96 -21.00 -6.82
CA GLU A 226 -7.75 -20.68 -5.62
C GLU A 226 -9.20 -20.33 -5.94
N ILE A 227 -9.43 -19.63 -7.07
CA ILE A 227 -10.76 -19.09 -7.40
C ILE A 227 -11.43 -19.80 -8.57
N GLY A 228 -10.69 -20.59 -9.35
CA GLY A 228 -11.17 -21.34 -10.52
C GLY A 228 -11.23 -20.51 -11.81
N GLU A 229 -11.22 -21.21 -12.94
CA GLU A 229 -11.14 -20.62 -14.28
C GLU A 229 -12.29 -19.65 -14.60
N SER A 230 -13.50 -19.95 -14.13
CA SER A 230 -14.68 -19.11 -14.34
C SER A 230 -14.50 -17.71 -13.73
N GLU A 231 -14.00 -17.62 -12.51
CA GLU A 231 -13.78 -16.33 -11.85
C GLU A 231 -12.59 -15.58 -12.48
N VAL A 232 -11.54 -16.29 -12.87
CA VAL A 232 -10.43 -15.69 -13.62
C VAL A 232 -10.92 -15.09 -14.95
N GLN A 233 -11.82 -15.79 -15.67
CA GLN A 233 -12.39 -15.25 -16.92
C GLN A 233 -13.22 -13.98 -16.65
N ARG A 234 -14.03 -13.95 -15.59
CA ARG A 234 -14.78 -12.76 -15.17
C ARG A 234 -13.86 -11.56 -14.85
N LEU A 235 -12.72 -11.80 -14.19
CA LEU A 235 -11.71 -10.77 -13.96
C LEU A 235 -11.10 -10.24 -15.26
N LYS A 236 -10.79 -11.13 -16.21
CA LYS A 236 -10.27 -10.75 -17.55
C LYS A 236 -11.28 -9.92 -18.33
N ASP A 237 -12.54 -10.33 -18.35
CA ASP A 237 -13.61 -9.61 -19.05
C ASP A 237 -13.83 -8.21 -18.42
N TYR A 238 -13.77 -8.15 -17.10
CA TYR A 238 -13.85 -6.89 -16.36
C TYR A 238 -12.67 -5.96 -16.70
N ARG A 239 -11.44 -6.49 -16.70
CA ARG A 239 -10.24 -5.73 -17.09
C ARG A 239 -10.31 -5.27 -18.54
N ALA A 240 -10.78 -6.11 -19.46
CA ALA A 240 -10.95 -5.73 -20.87
C ALA A 240 -11.93 -4.55 -21.03
N ARG A 241 -12.97 -4.50 -20.19
CA ARG A 241 -14.00 -3.45 -20.27
C ARG A 241 -13.60 -2.16 -19.57
N TYR A 242 -12.97 -2.22 -18.40
CA TYR A 242 -12.74 -1.08 -17.51
C TYR A 242 -11.26 -0.82 -17.22
N GLY A 243 -10.35 -1.65 -17.70
CA GLY A 243 -8.93 -1.55 -17.44
C GLY A 243 -8.36 -0.20 -17.87
N ALA A 244 -7.39 0.27 -17.08
CA ALA A 244 -6.58 1.44 -17.36
C ALA A 244 -5.47 1.12 -18.40
N GLU A 245 -4.96 2.17 -19.06
CA GLU A 245 -3.80 2.13 -19.97
C GLU A 245 -2.49 2.38 -19.20
#